data_b4b62bca88944cbf10133e9d1f491f3a
#
_entry.id   b4b62bca88944cbf10133e9d1f491f3a
#
_cell.length_a   1.000
_cell.length_b   1.000
_cell.length_c   1.000
_cell.angle_alpha   90.00
_cell.angle_beta   90.00
_cell.angle_gamma   90.00
#
_symmetry.space_group_name_H-M   'P 1'
#
loop_
_entity.id
_entity.type
_entity.pdbx_description
1 polymer ?
#
loop_
_entity_poly.entity_id
_entity_poly.type
_entity_poly.pdbx_seq_one_letter_code
_entity_poly.pdbx_strand_id
1 'polypeptide(L)'
;MLDDIIAHAKELTPYECCGLLAGTNGVVSHLYRTKNIVAMEGAQNLSSFDSAKAAHLERLSPAERAEIAFVMDMQDFSSAKKDMRNTGLDLQVVYHSHPHDPARPSVTDIKIATDYEEIWPKI
;
A
#
# COMPACT_ATOMS: atom_id res chain seq x y z
N MET A 1 -8.44 10.53 -11.97
CA MET A 1 -7.48 9.68 -11.22
C MET A 1 -7.51 9.94 -9.72
N LEU A 2 -7.37 11.19 -9.29
CA LEU A 2 -7.46 11.51 -7.86
C LEU A 2 -8.82 11.12 -7.27
N ASP A 3 -9.89 11.32 -7.99
CA ASP A 3 -11.23 10.93 -7.55
C ASP A 3 -11.36 9.43 -7.32
N ASP A 4 -10.66 8.62 -8.12
CA ASP A 4 -10.67 7.17 -7.97
C ASP A 4 -9.92 6.72 -6.72
N ILE A 5 -8.82 7.40 -6.38
CA ILE A 5 -8.07 7.16 -5.15
C ILE A 5 -8.92 7.53 -3.93
N ILE A 6 -9.58 8.68 -3.98
CA ILE A 6 -10.46 9.15 -2.91
C ILE A 6 -11.63 8.18 -2.73
N ALA A 7 -12.23 7.70 -3.82
CA ALA A 7 -13.31 6.71 -3.75
C ALA A 7 -12.84 5.43 -3.08
N HIS A 8 -11.65 4.94 -3.43
CA HIS A 8 -11.07 3.74 -2.81
C HIS A 8 -10.87 3.94 -1.30
N ALA A 9 -10.32 5.09 -0.91
CA ALA A 9 -10.12 5.42 0.51
C ALA A 9 -11.44 5.48 1.27
N LYS A 10 -12.46 6.10 0.71
CA LYS A 10 -13.79 6.21 1.34
C LYS A 10 -14.48 4.87 1.49
N GLU A 11 -14.36 4.00 0.48
CA GLU A 11 -14.96 2.66 0.53
C GLU A 11 -14.39 1.80 1.65
N LEU A 12 -13.10 1.97 1.96
CA LEU A 12 -12.43 1.17 2.96
C LEU A 12 -12.35 1.82 4.34
N THR A 13 -12.74 3.09 4.49
CA THR A 13 -12.77 3.75 5.80
C THR A 13 -13.54 2.87 6.80
N PRO A 14 -13.05 2.62 8.02
CA PRO A 14 -11.91 3.24 8.72
C PRO A 14 -10.55 2.56 8.49
N TYR A 15 -10.43 1.68 7.50
CA TYR A 15 -9.20 0.93 7.22
C TYR A 15 -8.35 1.65 6.19
N GLU A 16 -7.03 1.48 6.28
CA GLU A 16 -6.12 2.00 5.27
C GLU A 16 -6.31 1.23 3.97
N CYS A 17 -6.41 1.93 2.86
CA CYS A 17 -6.36 1.33 1.54
C CYS A 17 -4.98 1.49 0.93
N CYS A 18 -4.65 0.66 -0.05
CA CYS A 18 -3.41 0.79 -0.79
C CYS A 18 -3.60 0.39 -2.24
N GLY A 19 -2.72 0.85 -3.09
CA GLY A 19 -2.78 0.56 -4.51
C GLY A 19 -1.61 1.11 -5.29
N LEU A 20 -1.67 0.94 -6.60
CA LEU A 20 -0.61 1.29 -7.54
C LEU A 20 -1.16 2.19 -8.63
N LEU A 21 -0.35 3.14 -9.07
CA LEU A 21 -0.65 3.97 -10.23
C LEU A 21 0.41 3.72 -11.30
N ALA A 22 -0.03 3.50 -12.52
CA ALA A 22 0.84 3.23 -13.65
C ALA A 22 0.57 4.18 -14.80
N GLY A 23 1.56 4.34 -15.66
CA GLY A 23 1.46 5.21 -16.82
C GLY A 23 2.74 5.19 -17.64
N THR A 24 2.90 6.21 -18.50
CA THR A 24 4.09 6.37 -19.33
C THR A 24 4.58 7.81 -19.25
N ASN A 25 5.91 7.97 -19.30
CA ASN A 25 6.55 9.30 -19.33
C ASN A 25 6.11 10.21 -18.17
N GLY A 26 5.91 9.64 -16.98
CA GLY A 26 5.49 10.40 -15.82
C GLY A 26 4.00 10.78 -15.79
N VAL A 27 3.22 10.32 -16.76
CA VAL A 27 1.78 10.58 -16.83
C VAL A 27 1.03 9.34 -16.36
N VAL A 28 0.29 9.47 -15.26
CA VAL A 28 -0.52 8.39 -14.69
C VAL A 28 -1.80 8.22 -15.50
N SER A 29 -2.10 6.99 -15.88
CA SER A 29 -3.29 6.66 -16.68
C SER A 29 -4.10 5.48 -16.13
N HIS A 30 -3.52 4.66 -15.25
CA HIS A 30 -4.15 3.44 -14.74
C HIS A 30 -4.00 3.34 -13.24
N LEU A 31 -5.05 2.87 -12.58
CA LEU A 31 -5.08 2.62 -11.16
C LEU A 31 -5.31 1.12 -10.92
N TYR A 32 -4.50 0.53 -10.05
CA TYR A 32 -4.65 -0.86 -9.59
C TYR A 32 -4.93 -0.84 -8.10
N ARG A 33 -6.14 -1.17 -7.70
CA ARG A 33 -6.47 -1.37 -6.29
C ARG A 33 -5.84 -2.67 -5.81
N THR A 34 -5.26 -2.65 -4.63
CA THR A 34 -4.68 -3.83 -4.01
C THR A 34 -5.29 -4.06 -2.64
N LYS A 35 -5.28 -5.31 -2.18
CA LYS A 35 -5.78 -5.63 -0.85
C LYS A 35 -4.77 -5.26 0.21
N ASN A 36 -5.26 -4.76 1.33
CA ASN A 36 -4.47 -4.58 2.55
C ASN A 36 -4.59 -5.86 3.37
N ILE A 37 -3.52 -6.65 3.43
CA ILE A 37 -3.53 -7.94 4.11
C ILE A 37 -2.97 -7.89 5.53
N VAL A 38 -2.73 -6.71 6.08
CA VAL A 38 -2.21 -6.57 7.45
C VAL A 38 -3.13 -7.19 8.49
N ALA A 39 -4.43 -7.29 8.18
CA ALA A 39 -5.41 -7.92 9.05
C ALA A 39 -5.35 -9.44 9.04
N MET A 40 -4.69 -10.05 8.05
CA MET A 40 -4.54 -11.49 7.95
C MET A 40 -3.58 -11.99 9.03
N GLU A 41 -3.85 -13.19 9.57
CA GLU A 41 -3.01 -13.82 10.57
C GLU A 41 -1.72 -14.32 9.94
N GLY A 42 -0.64 -14.25 10.70
CA GLY A 42 0.66 -14.77 10.33
C GLY A 42 1.77 -13.75 10.51
N ALA A 43 2.89 -14.18 11.08
CA ALA A 43 4.02 -13.32 11.37
C ALA A 43 4.62 -12.68 10.10
N GLN A 44 4.54 -13.36 8.97
CA GLN A 44 5.06 -12.85 7.71
C GLN A 44 4.34 -11.59 7.23
N ASN A 45 3.08 -11.38 7.62
CA ASN A 45 2.35 -10.16 7.26
C ASN A 45 2.88 -8.93 7.99
N LEU A 46 3.65 -9.13 9.04
CA LEU A 46 4.23 -8.05 9.85
C LEU A 46 5.74 -7.90 9.63
N SER A 47 6.32 -8.67 8.71
CA SER A 47 7.77 -8.69 8.48
C SER A 47 8.34 -7.37 7.95
N SER A 48 7.50 -6.53 7.31
CA SER A 48 7.90 -5.23 6.79
C SER A 48 8.05 -4.16 7.88
N PHE A 49 7.56 -4.42 9.08
CA PHE A 49 7.59 -3.47 10.19
C PHE A 49 8.79 -3.75 11.09
N ASP A 50 9.27 -2.71 11.79
CA ASP A 50 10.28 -2.93 12.82
C ASP A 50 9.66 -3.74 13.98
N SER A 51 10.52 -4.31 14.86
CA SER A 51 10.06 -5.21 15.90
C SER A 51 9.11 -4.56 16.91
N ALA A 52 9.29 -3.28 17.21
CA ALA A 52 8.40 -2.57 18.13
C ALA A 52 7.02 -2.37 17.51
N LYS A 53 6.95 -1.99 16.23
CA LYS A 53 5.70 -1.81 15.50
C LYS A 53 4.98 -3.14 15.31
N ALA A 54 5.72 -4.20 14.94
CA ALA A 54 5.18 -5.54 14.77
C ALA A 54 4.57 -6.05 16.08
N ALA A 55 5.27 -5.89 17.20
CA ALA A 55 4.77 -6.28 18.51
C ALA A 55 3.50 -5.52 18.90
N HIS A 56 3.43 -4.23 18.59
CA HIS A 56 2.22 -3.42 18.81
C HIS A 56 1.05 -3.94 17.99
N LEU A 57 1.28 -4.19 16.70
CA LEU A 57 0.24 -4.67 15.78
C LEU A 57 -0.28 -6.06 16.19
N GLU A 58 0.59 -6.93 16.71
CA GLU A 58 0.18 -8.25 17.18
C GLU A 58 -0.81 -8.21 18.34
N ARG A 59 -0.78 -7.15 19.14
CA ARG A 59 -1.69 -6.95 20.28
C ARG A 59 -3.06 -6.46 19.87
N LEU A 60 -3.20 -5.97 18.63
CA LEU A 60 -4.44 -5.42 18.11
C LEU A 60 -5.27 -6.51 17.44
N SER A 61 -6.57 -6.31 17.37
CA SER A 61 -7.43 -7.14 16.53
C SER A 61 -7.07 -6.92 15.06
N PRO A 62 -7.43 -7.87 14.16
CA PRO A 62 -7.21 -7.67 12.73
C PRO A 62 -7.78 -6.35 12.20
N ALA A 63 -8.99 -5.99 12.62
CA ALA A 63 -9.62 -4.73 12.21
C ALA A 63 -8.83 -3.52 12.69
N GLU A 64 -8.38 -3.51 13.94
CA GLU A 64 -7.58 -2.42 14.48
C GLU A 64 -6.24 -2.26 13.76
N ARG A 65 -5.60 -3.35 13.35
CA ARG A 65 -4.37 -3.31 12.55
C ARG A 65 -4.60 -2.57 11.24
N ALA A 66 -5.69 -2.89 10.56
CA ALA A 66 -6.00 -2.31 9.25
C ALA A 66 -6.33 -0.82 9.33
N GLU A 67 -6.73 -0.32 10.51
CA GLU A 67 -7.00 1.11 10.68
C GLU A 67 -5.73 1.97 10.76
N ILE A 68 -4.59 1.39 11.13
CA ILE A 68 -3.36 2.14 11.38
C ILE A 68 -2.16 1.68 10.56
N ALA A 69 -2.31 0.65 9.73
CA ALA A 69 -1.22 0.08 8.96
C ALA A 69 -1.73 -0.58 7.69
N PHE A 70 -0.82 -0.82 6.76
CA PHE A 70 -1.13 -1.62 5.57
C PHE A 70 0.03 -2.53 5.22
N VAL A 71 -0.30 -3.67 4.63
CA VAL A 71 0.64 -4.55 3.92
C VAL A 71 -0.04 -4.91 2.61
N MET A 72 0.56 -4.53 1.50
CA MET A 72 0.00 -4.80 0.18
C MET A 72 0.09 -6.28 -0.15
N ASP A 73 -1.00 -6.86 -0.66
CA ASP A 73 -1.01 -8.23 -1.12
C ASP A 73 -0.04 -8.40 -2.30
N MET A 74 0.93 -9.29 -2.14
CA MET A 74 1.96 -9.49 -3.16
C MET A 74 1.42 -10.16 -4.42
N GLN A 75 0.33 -10.91 -4.33
CA GLN A 75 -0.34 -11.44 -5.52
C GLN A 75 -0.96 -10.33 -6.36
N ASP A 76 -1.62 -9.38 -5.70
CA ASP A 76 -2.18 -8.20 -6.39
C ASP A 76 -1.08 -7.38 -7.02
N PHE A 77 0.03 -7.18 -6.30
CA PHE A 77 1.20 -6.48 -6.83
C PHE A 77 1.76 -7.16 -8.07
N SER A 78 1.99 -8.47 -8.00
CA SER A 78 2.53 -9.26 -9.11
C SER A 78 1.60 -9.25 -10.32
N SER A 79 0.30 -9.38 -10.11
CA SER A 79 -0.71 -9.33 -11.17
C SER A 79 -0.72 -7.97 -11.86
N ALA A 80 -0.65 -6.89 -11.08
CA ALA A 80 -0.60 -5.53 -11.61
C ALA A 80 0.68 -5.31 -12.44
N LYS A 81 1.84 -5.77 -11.94
CA LYS A 81 3.11 -5.66 -12.65
C LYS A 81 3.09 -6.42 -13.97
N LYS A 82 2.47 -7.60 -13.99
CA LYS A 82 2.31 -8.40 -15.21
C LYS A 82 1.45 -7.65 -16.23
N ASP A 83 0.33 -7.09 -15.79
CA ASP A 83 -0.56 -6.31 -16.66
C ASP A 83 0.18 -5.07 -17.22
N MET A 84 0.94 -4.38 -16.38
CA MET A 84 1.76 -3.25 -16.82
C MET A 84 2.74 -3.64 -17.91
N ARG A 85 3.44 -4.77 -17.77
CA ARG A 85 4.36 -5.27 -18.79
C ARG A 85 3.64 -5.57 -20.11
N ASN A 86 2.47 -6.19 -20.01
CA ASN A 86 1.68 -6.56 -21.19
C ASN A 86 1.10 -5.36 -21.92
N THR A 87 0.89 -4.25 -21.23
CA THR A 87 0.26 -3.04 -21.78
C THR A 87 1.25 -1.89 -21.98
N GLY A 88 2.54 -2.12 -21.72
CA GLY A 88 3.58 -1.09 -21.91
C GLY A 88 3.52 0.05 -20.88
N LEU A 89 3.04 -0.23 -19.68
CA LEU A 89 2.96 0.74 -18.61
C LEU A 89 4.08 0.57 -17.60
N ASP A 90 4.48 1.68 -16.98
CA ASP A 90 5.46 1.70 -15.90
C ASP A 90 4.77 2.01 -14.57
N LEU A 91 5.25 1.40 -13.50
CA LEU A 91 4.79 1.76 -12.14
C LEU A 91 5.30 3.15 -11.81
N GLN A 92 4.38 4.07 -11.52
CA GLN A 92 4.70 5.46 -11.21
C GLN A 92 4.58 5.79 -9.73
N VAL A 93 3.55 5.28 -9.04
CA VAL A 93 3.24 5.66 -7.67
C VAL A 93 2.67 4.46 -6.91
N VAL A 94 3.07 4.34 -5.64
CA VAL A 94 2.39 3.49 -4.66
C VAL A 94 1.64 4.42 -3.72
N TYR A 95 0.35 4.17 -3.51
CA TYR A 95 -0.47 5.02 -2.64
C TYR A 95 -1.09 4.24 -1.49
N HIS A 96 -1.38 4.94 -0.42
CA HIS A 96 -2.19 4.43 0.68
C HIS A 96 -2.90 5.58 1.38
N SER A 97 -3.92 5.26 2.19
CA SER A 97 -4.68 6.25 2.93
C SER A 97 -4.32 6.25 4.41
N HIS A 98 -4.53 7.40 5.06
CA HIS A 98 -4.42 7.57 6.52
C HIS A 98 -5.77 8.01 7.06
N PRO A 99 -6.70 7.08 7.39
CA PRO A 99 -8.04 7.46 7.85
C PRO A 99 -8.07 8.27 9.15
N HIS A 100 -7.08 8.08 10.02
CA HIS A 100 -7.03 8.68 11.34
C HIS A 100 -5.87 9.66 11.54
N ASP A 101 -4.97 9.77 10.59
CA ASP A 101 -3.76 10.58 10.68
C ASP A 101 -3.65 11.57 9.52
N PRO A 102 -2.82 12.61 9.63
CA PRO A 102 -2.57 13.52 8.52
C PRO A 102 -2.04 12.79 7.28
N ALA A 103 -2.38 13.30 6.09
CA ALA A 103 -1.96 12.73 4.81
C ALA A 103 -0.48 13.04 4.52
N ARG A 104 0.40 12.46 5.31
CA ARG A 104 1.86 12.56 5.15
C ARG A 104 2.49 11.22 5.54
N PRO A 105 3.67 10.88 4.97
CA PRO A 105 4.30 9.61 5.30
C PRO A 105 4.61 9.49 6.80
N SER A 106 4.28 8.33 7.37
CA SER A 106 4.69 7.98 8.73
C SER A 106 6.15 7.50 8.72
N VAL A 107 6.74 7.36 9.91
CA VAL A 107 8.09 6.78 10.04
C VAL A 107 8.11 5.37 9.44
N THR A 108 7.07 4.59 9.67
CA THR A 108 6.93 3.25 9.10
C THR A 108 6.85 3.29 7.58
N ASP A 109 6.07 4.23 7.01
CA ASP A 109 5.96 4.40 5.56
C ASP A 109 7.32 4.70 4.93
N ILE A 110 8.10 5.59 5.54
CA ILE A 110 9.43 5.95 5.06
C ILE A 110 10.37 4.74 5.09
N LYS A 111 10.31 3.96 6.18
CA LYS A 111 11.12 2.76 6.31
C LYS A 111 10.79 1.73 5.23
N ILE A 112 9.52 1.46 5.00
CA ILE A 112 9.08 0.51 3.97
C ILE A 112 9.52 0.98 2.59
N ALA A 113 9.32 2.23 2.27
CA ALA A 113 9.75 2.79 0.98
C ALA A 113 11.26 2.68 0.78
N THR A 114 12.05 2.91 1.84
CA THR A 114 13.51 2.79 1.80
C THR A 114 13.93 1.33 1.60
N ASP A 115 13.32 0.40 2.34
CA ASP A 115 13.65 -1.03 2.26
C ASP A 115 13.32 -1.64 0.88
N TYR A 116 12.31 -1.11 0.20
CA TYR A 116 11.85 -1.60 -1.10
C TYR A 116 12.17 -0.64 -2.25
N GLU A 117 13.18 0.20 -2.09
CA GLU A 117 13.56 1.22 -3.08
C GLU A 117 13.83 0.65 -4.47
N GLU A 118 14.36 -0.57 -4.57
CA GLU A 118 14.63 -1.23 -5.83
C GLU A 118 13.38 -1.68 -6.57
N ILE A 119 12.29 -1.91 -5.82
CA ILE A 119 11.00 -2.39 -6.33
C ILE A 119 10.09 -1.22 -6.66
N TRP A 120 10.09 -0.20 -5.80
CA TRP A 120 9.24 0.95 -5.93
C TRP A 120 9.92 2.05 -6.75
N PRO A 121 9.15 2.78 -7.56
CA PRO A 121 9.73 3.87 -8.34
C PRO A 121 10.28 4.97 -7.43
N LYS A 122 11.42 5.50 -7.81
CA LYS A 122 11.99 6.66 -7.13
C LYS A 122 11.22 7.90 -7.55
N ILE A 123 10.84 8.66 -6.58
CA ILE A 123 10.15 9.93 -6.81
C ILE A 123 11.18 11.03 -6.99
#